data_e93f9322b37d73930ba2b00c4a2e7221
#
_entry.id   e93f9322b37d73930ba2b00c4a2e7221
#
_cell.length_a   1.000
_cell.length_b   1.000
_cell.length_c   1.000
_cell.angle_alpha   90.00
_cell.angle_beta   90.00
_cell.angle_gamma   90.00
#
_symmetry.space_group_name_H-M   'P 1'
#
loop_
_entity.id
_entity.type
_entity.pdbx_description
1 polymer ?
#
loop_
_entity_poly.entity_id
_entity_poly.type
_entity_poly.pdbx_seq_one_letter_code
_entity_poly.pdbx_strand_id
1 'polypeptide(L)'
;MLKKADIGVGLYLLAAVVFFIVPIPSVLLDVMLAFNISIALIIVFNVLFVREVLDMSFFPTLLLFTTIFRISLNVSSTRLILLTGDPGNVVKTFGSFVGGGNMVVGSIVFIVLVLIQFIVINKGSERVSEVTARFTLDAMPGKQMAIDADLNTGAITDAEAKERREKIQRESSFFGAMDGATKYVKGDATAGLIITFINLIGGTIMGVMNQGLGFADAIQQYGLLTIGDGLVSQIPSLLISLATGILVTKGSNEADFSGILVKQLFGIPRVLYIVGSVLVFLGIFTPLNPVLFIALGLVFIIAGKNISKNIGEENIEEEVQQAETEAEEIRKPENVVSLLQVDPIELE
;
A
#
# COMPACT_ATOMS: atom_id res chain seq x y z
N MET A 1 12.12 27.72 19.19
CA MET A 1 11.74 26.62 20.10
C MET A 1 11.51 25.37 19.27
N LEU A 2 12.31 24.31 19.48
CA LEU A 2 12.09 23.02 18.86
C LEU A 2 10.71 22.49 19.28
N LYS A 3 9.87 22.10 18.31
CA LYS A 3 8.58 21.47 18.62
C LYS A 3 8.86 20.10 19.24
N LYS A 4 8.03 19.66 20.20
CA LYS A 4 8.17 18.33 20.83
C LYS A 4 8.28 17.19 19.82
N ALA A 5 7.63 17.34 18.64
CA ALA A 5 7.71 16.41 17.54
C ALA A 5 9.11 16.31 16.91
N ASP A 6 9.82 17.44 16.76
CA ASP A 6 11.17 17.47 16.15
C ASP A 6 12.17 16.71 17.04
N ILE A 7 12.01 16.86 18.36
CA ILE A 7 12.83 16.11 19.35
C ILE A 7 12.52 14.61 19.26
N GLY A 8 11.24 14.22 19.09
CA GLY A 8 10.84 12.82 18.96
C GLY A 8 11.46 12.15 17.73
N VAL A 9 11.44 12.83 16.57
CA VAL A 9 12.07 12.32 15.34
C VAL A 9 13.59 12.21 15.51
N GLY A 10 14.23 13.21 16.13
CA GLY A 10 15.67 13.17 16.41
C GLY A 10 16.05 12.00 17.32
N LEU A 11 15.28 11.77 18.40
CA LEU A 11 15.49 10.63 19.31
C LEU A 11 15.28 9.28 18.61
N TYR A 12 14.28 9.16 17.74
CA TYR A 12 14.04 7.96 16.94
C TYR A 12 15.25 7.61 16.06
N LEU A 13 15.79 8.59 15.32
CA LEU A 13 16.97 8.38 14.48
C LEU A 13 18.20 8.04 15.30
N LEU A 14 18.41 8.73 16.41
CA LEU A 14 19.52 8.44 17.32
C LEU A 14 19.42 7.02 17.90
N ALA A 15 18.23 6.60 18.32
CA ALA A 15 17.98 5.24 18.78
C ALA A 15 18.28 4.20 17.69
N ALA A 16 17.85 4.44 16.46
CA ALA A 16 18.13 3.56 15.33
C ALA A 16 19.66 3.41 15.10
N VAL A 17 20.43 4.50 15.16
CA VAL A 17 21.89 4.46 15.03
C VAL A 17 22.54 3.75 16.22
N VAL A 18 22.04 3.99 17.44
CA VAL A 18 22.56 3.31 18.64
C VAL A 18 22.37 1.79 18.55
N PHE A 19 21.25 1.31 18.04
CA PHE A 19 20.97 -0.12 17.89
C PHE A 19 21.90 -0.83 16.89
N PHE A 20 22.53 -0.12 15.95
CA PHE A 20 23.60 -0.68 15.13
C PHE A 20 24.85 -1.06 15.95
N ILE A 21 25.18 -0.28 16.98
CA ILE A 21 26.44 -0.37 17.72
C ILE A 21 26.26 -1.12 19.03
N VAL A 22 25.21 -0.78 19.79
CA VAL A 22 24.98 -1.27 21.13
C VAL A 22 24.15 -2.55 21.10
N PRO A 23 24.60 -3.66 21.74
CA PRO A 23 23.79 -4.86 21.86
C PRO A 23 22.57 -4.56 22.74
N ILE A 24 21.39 -4.92 22.22
CA ILE A 24 20.12 -4.80 22.96
C ILE A 24 19.71 -6.17 23.50
N PRO A 25 19.05 -6.23 24.67
CA PRO A 25 18.51 -7.50 25.18
C PRO A 25 17.37 -8.02 24.29
N SER A 26 17.19 -9.35 24.22
CA SER A 26 16.20 -10.02 23.37
C SER A 26 14.76 -9.54 23.61
N VAL A 27 14.40 -9.24 24.86
CA VAL A 27 13.09 -8.68 25.21
C VAL A 27 12.86 -7.31 24.58
N LEU A 28 13.88 -6.45 24.57
CA LEU A 28 13.77 -5.13 23.94
C LEU A 28 13.69 -5.30 22.40
N LEU A 29 14.43 -6.24 21.83
CA LEU A 29 14.33 -6.55 20.40
C LEU A 29 12.92 -6.99 20.03
N ASP A 30 12.29 -7.89 20.81
CA ASP A 30 10.90 -8.33 20.58
C ASP A 30 9.92 -7.13 20.54
N VAL A 31 10.04 -6.21 21.49
CA VAL A 31 9.21 -4.99 21.53
C VAL A 31 9.45 -4.12 20.31
N MET A 32 10.72 -3.93 19.91
CA MET A 32 11.06 -3.09 18.76
C MET A 32 10.62 -3.73 17.42
N LEU A 33 10.68 -5.06 17.27
CA LEU A 33 10.15 -5.78 16.13
C LEU A 33 8.62 -5.63 16.02
N ALA A 34 7.91 -5.79 17.13
CA ALA A 34 6.46 -5.56 17.18
C ALA A 34 6.10 -4.10 16.82
N PHE A 35 6.87 -3.13 17.33
CA PHE A 35 6.72 -1.71 17.00
C PHE A 35 6.97 -1.44 15.52
N ASN A 36 7.98 -2.05 14.92
CA ASN A 36 8.27 -1.93 13.49
C ASN A 36 7.12 -2.45 12.60
N ILE A 37 6.53 -3.60 12.96
CA ILE A 37 5.34 -4.12 12.28
C ILE A 37 4.16 -3.15 12.42
N SER A 38 3.96 -2.61 13.63
CA SER A 38 2.88 -1.65 13.90
C SER A 38 3.03 -0.38 13.08
N ILE A 39 4.24 0.18 12.97
CA ILE A 39 4.51 1.34 12.09
C ILE A 39 4.17 1.00 10.63
N ALA A 40 4.59 -0.15 10.14
CA ALA A 40 4.31 -0.56 8.75
C ALA A 40 2.80 -0.68 8.49
N LEU A 41 2.03 -1.23 9.42
CA LEU A 41 0.57 -1.29 9.33
C LEU A 41 -0.06 0.12 9.34
N ILE A 42 0.39 1.02 10.23
CA ILE A 42 -0.08 2.41 10.28
C ILE A 42 0.19 3.10 8.94
N ILE A 43 1.36 2.89 8.34
CA ILE A 43 1.71 3.46 7.04
C ILE A 43 0.74 2.97 5.95
N VAL A 44 0.50 1.65 5.87
CA VAL A 44 -0.42 1.06 4.88
C VAL A 44 -1.82 1.66 5.01
N PHE A 45 -2.37 1.68 6.23
CA PHE A 45 -3.72 2.21 6.44
C PHE A 45 -3.80 3.71 6.16
N ASN A 46 -2.78 4.50 6.55
CA ASN A 46 -2.75 5.92 6.18
C ASN A 46 -2.75 6.12 4.66
N VAL A 47 -1.96 5.34 3.92
CA VAL A 47 -1.95 5.39 2.45
C VAL A 47 -3.31 5.00 1.85
N LEU A 48 -4.01 4.02 2.42
CA LEU A 48 -5.34 3.64 1.94
C LEU A 48 -6.37 4.77 2.14
N PHE A 49 -6.32 5.47 3.28
CA PHE A 49 -7.31 6.48 3.66
C PHE A 49 -6.94 7.91 3.25
N VAL A 50 -5.70 8.18 2.85
CA VAL A 50 -5.31 9.51 2.36
C VAL A 50 -6.10 9.88 1.11
N ARG A 51 -6.47 11.15 0.95
CA ARG A 51 -7.26 11.62 -0.19
C ARG A 51 -6.41 11.99 -1.39
N GLU A 52 -5.40 12.83 -1.17
CA GLU A 52 -4.46 13.24 -2.21
C GLU A 52 -3.06 12.71 -1.90
N VAL A 53 -2.30 12.37 -2.94
CA VAL A 53 -0.91 11.88 -2.80
C VAL A 53 -0.05 12.90 -2.06
N LEU A 54 -0.26 14.19 -2.31
CA LEU A 54 0.49 15.29 -1.67
C LEU A 54 0.18 15.50 -0.19
N ASP A 55 -0.93 14.96 0.33
CA ASP A 55 -1.21 14.96 1.78
C ASP A 55 -0.17 14.14 2.55
N MET A 56 0.49 13.21 1.86
CA MET A 56 1.61 12.43 2.38
C MET A 56 2.96 12.90 1.82
N SER A 57 3.16 14.20 1.66
CA SER A 57 4.40 14.79 1.12
C SER A 57 5.68 14.34 1.85
N PHE A 58 5.58 13.97 3.12
CA PHE A 58 6.68 13.44 3.93
C PHE A 58 6.95 11.94 3.71
N PHE A 59 6.14 11.24 2.94
CA PHE A 59 6.23 9.78 2.77
C PHE A 59 7.61 9.29 2.27
N PRO A 60 8.29 9.93 1.30
CA PRO A 60 9.63 9.51 0.89
C PRO A 60 10.64 9.51 2.05
N THR A 61 10.59 10.54 2.90
CA THR A 61 11.44 10.64 4.10
C THR A 61 11.07 9.59 5.13
N LEU A 62 9.77 9.30 5.30
CA LEU A 62 9.30 8.23 6.19
C LEU A 62 9.83 6.86 5.76
N LEU A 63 9.90 6.59 4.44
CA LEU A 63 10.51 5.37 3.89
C LEU A 63 11.98 5.23 4.31
N LEU A 64 12.76 6.31 4.24
CA LEU A 64 14.16 6.30 4.68
C LEU A 64 14.28 6.00 6.18
N PHE A 65 13.48 6.64 7.00
CA PHE A 65 13.52 6.46 8.45
C PHE A 65 13.14 5.04 8.87
N THR A 66 12.05 4.52 8.35
CA THR A 66 11.60 3.15 8.66
C THR A 66 12.61 2.11 8.16
N THR A 67 13.24 2.36 7.03
CA THR A 67 14.28 1.48 6.49
C THR A 67 15.53 1.45 7.37
N ILE A 68 16.05 2.60 7.81
CA ILE A 68 17.19 2.66 8.72
C ILE A 68 16.89 1.93 10.03
N PHE A 69 15.72 2.15 10.62
CA PHE A 69 15.31 1.48 11.83
C PHE A 69 15.24 -0.05 11.64
N ARG A 70 14.65 -0.52 10.55
CA ARG A 70 14.55 -1.95 10.23
C ARG A 70 15.92 -2.59 10.06
N ILE A 71 16.85 -1.95 9.31
CA ILE A 71 18.21 -2.46 9.15
C ILE A 71 18.90 -2.55 10.51
N SER A 72 18.73 -1.56 11.40
CA SER A 72 19.33 -1.60 12.74
C SER A 72 18.79 -2.75 13.58
N LEU A 73 17.50 -3.06 13.49
CA LEU A 73 16.92 -4.24 14.14
C LEU A 73 17.47 -5.55 13.56
N ASN A 74 17.64 -5.66 12.23
CA ASN A 74 18.21 -6.83 11.59
C ASN A 74 19.68 -7.07 12.01
N VAL A 75 20.46 -6.01 12.18
CA VAL A 75 21.83 -6.13 12.71
C VAL A 75 21.81 -6.56 14.18
N SER A 76 20.87 -6.03 14.96
CA SER A 76 20.74 -6.41 16.37
C SER A 76 20.28 -7.86 16.55
N SER A 77 19.32 -8.33 15.76
CA SER A 77 18.86 -9.73 15.76
C SER A 77 19.96 -10.68 15.32
N THR A 78 20.68 -10.34 14.26
CA THR A 78 21.86 -11.09 13.78
C THR A 78 22.88 -11.27 14.90
N ARG A 79 23.20 -10.19 15.62
CA ARG A 79 24.14 -10.25 16.73
C ARG A 79 23.68 -11.20 17.83
N LEU A 80 22.40 -11.16 18.22
CA LEU A 80 21.85 -12.05 19.24
C LEU A 80 21.82 -13.52 18.74
N ILE A 81 21.46 -13.74 17.48
CA ILE A 81 21.50 -15.08 16.87
C ILE A 81 22.92 -15.64 16.96
N LEU A 82 23.92 -14.88 16.52
CA LEU A 82 25.31 -15.36 16.45
C LEU A 82 25.96 -15.53 17.83
N LEU A 83 25.69 -14.63 18.78
CA LEU A 83 26.33 -14.66 20.10
C LEU A 83 25.66 -15.62 21.08
N THR A 84 24.34 -15.62 21.12
CA THR A 84 23.57 -16.31 22.17
C THR A 84 22.70 -17.46 21.64
N GLY A 85 22.40 -17.49 20.36
CA GLY A 85 21.38 -18.38 19.80
C GLY A 85 19.96 -18.05 20.29
N ASP A 86 19.76 -16.86 20.87
CA ASP A 86 18.49 -16.41 21.44
C ASP A 86 18.12 -14.99 21.00
N PRO A 87 17.54 -14.82 19.81
CA PRO A 87 17.11 -13.51 19.32
C PRO A 87 15.77 -13.03 19.87
N GLY A 88 15.18 -13.73 20.82
CA GLY A 88 13.88 -13.42 21.40
C GLY A 88 12.74 -14.33 20.93
N ASN A 89 11.56 -14.12 21.52
CA ASN A 89 10.40 -14.97 21.29
C ASN A 89 9.72 -14.72 19.94
N VAL A 90 9.70 -13.48 19.46
CA VAL A 90 9.10 -13.13 18.19
C VAL A 90 9.78 -13.90 17.06
N VAL A 91 11.12 -13.83 16.96
CA VAL A 91 11.88 -14.53 15.92
C VAL A 91 11.71 -16.07 16.02
N LYS A 92 11.79 -16.62 17.22
CA LYS A 92 11.61 -18.07 17.45
C LYS A 92 10.21 -18.54 17.03
N THR A 93 9.18 -17.78 17.41
CA THR A 93 7.79 -18.11 17.10
C THR A 93 7.53 -18.10 15.60
N PHE A 94 8.00 -17.07 14.88
CA PHE A 94 7.85 -17.01 13.43
C PHE A 94 8.59 -18.14 12.72
N GLY A 95 9.82 -18.48 13.16
CA GLY A 95 10.58 -19.58 12.58
C GLY A 95 9.87 -20.93 12.75
N SER A 96 9.34 -21.21 13.94
CA SER A 96 8.61 -22.45 14.21
C SER A 96 7.25 -22.50 13.53
N PHE A 97 6.53 -21.38 13.47
CA PHE A 97 5.19 -21.29 12.89
C PHE A 97 5.18 -21.63 11.40
N VAL A 98 6.08 -21.03 10.60
CA VAL A 98 6.09 -21.22 9.14
C VAL A 98 6.55 -22.62 8.74
N GLY A 99 7.49 -23.21 9.48
CA GLY A 99 7.98 -24.56 9.21
C GLY A 99 7.15 -25.67 9.85
N GLY A 100 6.17 -25.36 10.71
CA GLY A 100 5.50 -26.37 11.52
C GLY A 100 6.49 -27.18 12.36
N GLY A 101 7.60 -26.58 12.78
CA GLY A 101 8.72 -27.23 13.46
C GLY A 101 9.68 -28.00 12.52
N ASN A 102 9.39 -28.07 11.23
CA ASN A 102 10.27 -28.72 10.23
C ASN A 102 11.08 -27.67 9.47
N MET A 103 12.40 -27.66 9.69
CA MET A 103 13.32 -26.71 9.05
C MET A 103 13.28 -26.79 7.51
N VAL A 104 13.16 -28.00 6.94
CA VAL A 104 13.16 -28.17 5.47
C VAL A 104 11.94 -27.52 4.84
N VAL A 105 10.75 -27.76 5.41
CA VAL A 105 9.50 -27.15 4.96
C VAL A 105 9.57 -25.62 5.14
N GLY A 106 10.01 -25.16 6.31
CA GLY A 106 10.18 -23.73 6.60
C GLY A 106 11.14 -23.06 5.62
N SER A 107 12.27 -23.69 5.27
CA SER A 107 13.22 -23.15 4.29
C SER A 107 12.62 -23.03 2.89
N ILE A 108 11.87 -24.04 2.43
CA ILE A 108 11.22 -23.99 1.12
C ILE A 108 10.20 -22.85 1.05
N VAL A 109 9.32 -22.75 2.06
CA VAL A 109 8.32 -21.68 2.14
C VAL A 109 9.00 -20.32 2.23
N PHE A 110 10.04 -20.19 3.05
CA PHE A 110 10.82 -18.96 3.18
C PHE A 110 11.44 -18.52 1.86
N ILE A 111 12.10 -19.44 1.12
CA ILE A 111 12.69 -19.14 -0.19
C ILE A 111 11.62 -18.66 -1.18
N VAL A 112 10.47 -19.33 -1.21
CA VAL A 112 9.34 -18.90 -2.08
C VAL A 112 8.88 -17.49 -1.73
N LEU A 113 8.69 -17.19 -0.43
CA LEU A 113 8.29 -15.86 0.03
C LEU A 113 9.33 -14.79 -0.33
N VAL A 114 10.61 -15.07 -0.12
CA VAL A 114 11.72 -14.19 -0.51
C VAL A 114 11.71 -13.91 -2.00
N LEU A 115 11.56 -14.95 -2.84
CA LEU A 115 11.52 -14.78 -4.29
C LEU A 115 10.33 -13.92 -4.73
N ILE A 116 9.14 -14.17 -4.19
CA ILE A 116 7.94 -13.36 -4.49
C ILE A 116 8.17 -11.91 -4.07
N GLN A 117 8.65 -11.69 -2.85
CA GLN A 117 8.89 -10.34 -2.34
C GLN A 117 9.91 -9.59 -3.20
N PHE A 118 11.03 -10.22 -3.54
CA PHE A 118 12.11 -9.56 -4.29
C PHE A 118 11.72 -9.32 -5.76
N ILE A 119 11.22 -10.37 -6.44
CA ILE A 119 10.97 -10.31 -7.89
C ILE A 119 9.66 -9.61 -8.22
N VAL A 120 8.60 -9.90 -7.46
CA VAL A 120 7.25 -9.38 -7.80
C VAL A 120 7.02 -8.05 -7.10
N ILE A 121 7.16 -8.01 -5.76
CA ILE A 121 6.72 -6.87 -4.98
C ILE A 121 7.72 -5.72 -5.06
N ASN A 122 8.99 -5.94 -4.70
CA ASN A 122 9.98 -4.86 -4.64
C ASN A 122 10.33 -4.33 -6.04
N LYS A 123 10.60 -5.21 -7.01
CA LYS A 123 10.84 -4.76 -8.39
C LYS A 123 9.61 -4.13 -9.03
N GLY A 124 8.40 -4.65 -8.72
CA GLY A 124 7.14 -4.09 -9.19
C GLY A 124 6.92 -2.68 -8.67
N SER A 125 7.01 -2.49 -7.35
CA SER A 125 6.85 -1.18 -6.70
C SER A 125 7.91 -0.16 -7.16
N GLU A 126 9.18 -0.58 -7.26
CA GLU A 126 10.27 0.25 -7.80
C GLU A 126 9.95 0.72 -9.22
N ARG A 127 9.56 -0.22 -10.10
CA ARG A 127 9.27 0.11 -11.50
C ARG A 127 8.08 1.04 -11.67
N VAL A 128 7.01 0.81 -10.90
CA VAL A 128 5.85 1.70 -10.88
C VAL A 128 6.25 3.10 -10.43
N SER A 129 7.01 3.23 -9.34
CA SER A 129 7.49 4.52 -8.83
C SER A 129 8.38 5.25 -9.83
N GLU A 130 9.34 4.56 -10.46
CA GLU A 130 10.23 5.11 -11.47
C GLU A 130 9.45 5.65 -12.68
N VAL A 131 8.51 4.84 -13.21
CA VAL A 131 7.74 5.20 -14.40
C VAL A 131 6.79 6.36 -14.11
N THR A 132 6.12 6.35 -12.96
CA THR A 132 5.21 7.44 -12.57
C THR A 132 5.98 8.73 -12.34
N ALA A 133 7.13 8.67 -11.65
CA ALA A 133 7.98 9.84 -11.45
C ALA A 133 8.42 10.43 -12.79
N ARG A 134 8.85 9.59 -13.73
CA ARG A 134 9.28 10.01 -15.06
C ARG A 134 8.14 10.70 -15.83
N PHE A 135 6.97 10.08 -15.90
CA PHE A 135 5.83 10.68 -16.62
C PHE A 135 5.36 11.99 -15.97
N THR A 136 5.37 12.09 -14.65
CA THR A 136 5.02 13.33 -13.95
C THR A 136 6.00 14.46 -14.26
N LEU A 137 7.31 14.15 -14.26
CA LEU A 137 8.35 15.12 -14.57
C LEU A 137 8.32 15.53 -16.05
N ASP A 138 8.13 14.59 -16.96
CA ASP A 138 8.06 14.85 -18.40
C ASP A 138 6.81 15.67 -18.78
N ALA A 139 5.69 15.51 -18.04
CA ALA A 139 4.46 16.29 -18.24
C ALA A 139 4.52 17.72 -17.66
N MET A 140 5.49 18.03 -16.80
CA MET A 140 5.56 19.31 -16.08
C MET A 140 5.59 20.54 -16.99
N PRO A 141 6.42 20.58 -18.06
CA PRO A 141 6.43 21.74 -18.97
C PRO A 141 5.09 21.98 -19.64
N GLY A 142 4.38 20.89 -20.03
CA GLY A 142 3.04 20.99 -20.63
C GLY A 142 2.00 21.54 -19.66
N LYS A 143 2.02 21.07 -18.38
CA LYS A 143 1.16 21.62 -17.32
C LYS A 143 1.43 23.11 -17.07
N GLN A 144 2.71 23.53 -17.09
CA GLN A 144 3.07 24.96 -16.92
C GLN A 144 2.58 25.80 -18.09
N MET A 145 2.77 25.35 -19.35
CA MET A 145 2.26 26.04 -20.52
C MET A 145 0.72 26.17 -20.52
N ALA A 146 0.01 25.16 -20.04
CA ALA A 146 -1.45 25.23 -19.90
C ALA A 146 -1.86 26.31 -18.88
N ILE A 147 -1.17 26.42 -17.74
CA ILE A 147 -1.43 27.49 -16.74
C ILE A 147 -1.15 28.87 -17.36
N ASP A 148 -0.08 29.01 -18.12
CA ASP A 148 0.27 30.27 -18.76
C ASP A 148 -0.77 30.65 -19.83
N ALA A 149 -1.32 29.67 -20.57
CA ALA A 149 -2.41 29.93 -21.52
C ALA A 149 -3.69 30.33 -20.81
N ASP A 150 -4.10 29.66 -19.74
CA ASP A 150 -5.28 30.00 -18.93
C ASP A 150 -5.16 31.41 -18.35
N LEU A 151 -3.97 31.78 -17.86
CA LEU A 151 -3.68 33.13 -17.33
C LEU A 151 -3.77 34.20 -18.42
N ASN A 152 -3.16 33.94 -19.58
CA ASN A 152 -3.16 34.87 -20.70
C ASN A 152 -4.56 35.11 -21.31
N THR A 153 -5.43 34.12 -21.25
CA THR A 153 -6.83 34.23 -21.68
C THR A 153 -7.74 34.86 -20.63
N GLY A 154 -7.23 35.10 -19.42
CA GLY A 154 -8.02 35.61 -18.28
C GLY A 154 -8.96 34.58 -17.66
N ALA A 155 -8.78 33.28 -17.97
CA ALA A 155 -9.57 32.19 -17.38
C ALA A 155 -9.25 31.97 -15.90
N ILE A 156 -8.03 32.33 -15.47
CA ILE A 156 -7.57 32.26 -14.09
C ILE A 156 -6.86 33.58 -13.68
N THR A 157 -6.83 33.84 -12.39
CA THR A 157 -6.11 35.00 -11.81
C THR A 157 -4.63 34.69 -11.59
N ASP A 158 -3.79 35.74 -11.41
CA ASP A 158 -2.37 35.59 -11.05
C ASP A 158 -2.18 34.79 -9.77
N ALA A 159 -3.06 34.94 -8.79
CA ALA A 159 -3.02 34.21 -7.53
C ALA A 159 -3.27 32.72 -7.75
N GLU A 160 -4.29 32.37 -8.54
CA GLU A 160 -4.60 30.98 -8.90
C GLU A 160 -3.48 30.35 -9.76
N ALA A 161 -2.92 31.09 -10.69
CA ALA A 161 -1.80 30.64 -11.51
C ALA A 161 -0.58 30.32 -10.63
N LYS A 162 -0.29 31.17 -9.63
CA LYS A 162 0.79 30.92 -8.67
C LYS A 162 0.54 29.66 -7.84
N GLU A 163 -0.67 29.48 -7.31
CA GLU A 163 -1.06 28.30 -6.53
C GLU A 163 -0.93 27.01 -7.36
N ARG A 164 -1.42 27.02 -8.61
CA ARG A 164 -1.30 25.87 -9.51
C ARG A 164 0.15 25.54 -9.83
N ARG A 165 1.02 26.52 -10.06
CA ARG A 165 2.46 26.32 -10.28
C ARG A 165 3.14 25.73 -9.03
N GLU A 166 2.80 26.22 -7.83
CA GLU A 166 3.32 25.66 -6.57
C GLU A 166 2.85 24.20 -6.35
N LYS A 167 1.62 23.86 -6.74
CA LYS A 167 1.12 22.47 -6.69
C LYS A 167 1.92 21.57 -7.62
N ILE A 168 2.17 21.99 -8.87
CA ILE A 168 3.01 21.24 -9.83
C ILE A 168 4.45 21.06 -9.30
N GLN A 169 5.04 22.10 -8.72
CA GLN A 169 6.39 22.02 -8.14
C GLN A 169 6.46 21.05 -6.97
N ARG A 170 5.45 21.03 -6.09
CA ARG A 170 5.35 20.07 -4.97
C ARG A 170 5.17 18.66 -5.49
N GLU A 171 4.32 18.44 -6.49
CA GLU A 171 4.10 17.16 -7.15
C GLU A 171 5.41 16.60 -7.75
N SER A 172 6.12 17.42 -8.49
CA SER A 172 7.42 17.08 -9.08
C SER A 172 8.46 16.69 -8.01
N SER A 173 8.57 17.51 -6.96
CA SER A 173 9.52 17.25 -5.86
C SER A 173 9.18 15.95 -5.12
N PHE A 174 7.90 15.68 -4.90
CA PHE A 174 7.43 14.46 -4.26
C PHE A 174 7.78 13.22 -5.09
N PHE A 175 7.42 13.18 -6.38
CA PHE A 175 7.68 12.02 -7.23
C PHE A 175 9.17 11.81 -7.48
N GLY A 176 9.95 12.87 -7.60
CA GLY A 176 11.42 12.78 -7.67
C GLY A 176 12.03 12.19 -6.41
N ALA A 177 11.56 12.60 -5.23
CA ALA A 177 11.99 12.04 -3.96
C ALA A 177 11.55 10.58 -3.78
N MET A 178 10.36 10.20 -4.28
CA MET A 178 9.84 8.83 -4.24
C MET A 178 10.71 7.86 -5.06
N ASP A 179 11.15 8.25 -6.26
CA ASP A 179 12.07 7.41 -7.05
C ASP A 179 13.36 7.11 -6.28
N GLY A 180 13.92 8.11 -5.60
CA GLY A 180 15.11 7.91 -4.75
C GLY A 180 14.84 7.01 -3.54
N ALA A 181 13.73 7.24 -2.83
CA ALA A 181 13.37 6.49 -1.63
C ALA A 181 13.06 5.01 -1.92
N THR A 182 12.40 4.70 -3.04
CA THR A 182 12.11 3.32 -3.44
C THR A 182 13.36 2.53 -3.78
N LYS A 183 14.36 3.16 -4.39
CA LYS A 183 15.68 2.54 -4.62
C LYS A 183 16.40 2.20 -3.31
N TYR A 184 16.25 3.06 -2.30
CA TYR A 184 16.81 2.81 -0.97
C TYR A 184 16.13 1.63 -0.27
N VAL A 185 14.79 1.53 -0.33
CA VAL A 185 14.02 0.38 0.20
C VAL A 185 14.43 -0.94 -0.47
N LYS A 186 14.71 -0.92 -1.78
CA LYS A 186 15.25 -2.09 -2.48
C LYS A 186 16.62 -2.51 -1.97
N GLY A 187 17.49 -1.55 -1.67
CA GLY A 187 18.81 -1.81 -1.09
C GLY A 187 18.72 -2.58 0.23
N ASP A 188 17.76 -2.23 1.08
CA ASP A 188 17.50 -2.92 2.34
C ASP A 188 17.04 -4.37 2.15
N ALA A 189 16.15 -4.63 1.19
CA ALA A 189 15.74 -6.00 0.88
C ALA A 189 16.93 -6.87 0.43
N THR A 190 17.85 -6.30 -0.33
CA THR A 190 19.10 -6.98 -0.73
C THR A 190 20.01 -7.23 0.47
N ALA A 191 20.16 -6.25 1.35
CA ALA A 191 20.94 -6.38 2.58
C ALA A 191 20.34 -7.47 3.50
N GLY A 192 19.00 -7.51 3.63
CA GLY A 192 18.29 -8.54 4.39
C GLY A 192 18.58 -9.95 3.90
N LEU A 193 18.66 -10.17 2.58
CA LEU A 193 19.08 -11.47 2.01
C LEU A 193 20.50 -11.84 2.42
N ILE A 194 21.44 -10.92 2.32
CA ILE A 194 22.84 -11.16 2.72
C ILE A 194 22.90 -11.49 4.21
N ILE A 195 22.18 -10.76 5.05
CA ILE A 195 22.09 -11.00 6.49
C ILE A 195 21.54 -12.41 6.77
N THR A 196 20.52 -12.85 6.03
CA THR A 196 19.96 -14.20 6.15
C THR A 196 21.02 -15.26 5.89
N PHE A 197 21.84 -15.12 4.85
CA PHE A 197 22.96 -16.06 4.60
C PHE A 197 24.02 -16.02 5.70
N ILE A 198 24.33 -14.83 6.22
CA ILE A 198 25.26 -14.67 7.34
C ILE A 198 24.72 -15.37 8.59
N ASN A 199 23.43 -15.21 8.90
CA ASN A 199 22.79 -15.86 10.04
C ASN A 199 22.80 -17.36 9.92
N LEU A 200 22.49 -17.90 8.74
CA LEU A 200 22.47 -19.35 8.52
C LEU A 200 23.87 -19.97 8.64
N ILE A 201 24.82 -19.46 7.88
CA ILE A 201 26.19 -20.00 7.83
C ILE A 201 26.93 -19.69 9.12
N GLY A 202 26.96 -18.41 9.50
CA GLY A 202 27.65 -17.96 10.72
C GLY A 202 27.04 -18.57 11.97
N GLY A 203 25.71 -18.62 12.06
CA GLY A 203 25.03 -19.25 13.18
C GLY A 203 25.32 -20.74 13.30
N THR A 204 25.31 -21.48 12.19
CA THR A 204 25.67 -22.91 12.20
C THR A 204 27.11 -23.12 12.68
N ILE A 205 28.05 -22.32 12.19
CA ILE A 205 29.45 -22.36 12.65
C ILE A 205 29.55 -22.08 14.17
N MET A 206 28.88 -21.02 14.63
CA MET A 206 28.87 -20.65 16.06
C MET A 206 28.21 -21.73 16.93
N GLY A 207 27.15 -22.36 16.45
CA GLY A 207 26.50 -23.49 17.14
C GLY A 207 27.43 -24.69 17.34
N VAL A 208 28.17 -25.04 16.30
CA VAL A 208 29.14 -26.13 16.39
C VAL A 208 30.35 -25.76 17.27
N MET A 209 30.93 -24.57 17.05
CA MET A 209 32.19 -24.18 17.72
C MET A 209 31.98 -23.75 19.18
N ASN A 210 30.97 -22.98 19.48
CA ASN A 210 30.77 -22.37 20.80
C ASN A 210 29.80 -23.14 21.68
N GLN A 211 28.76 -23.76 21.08
CA GLN A 211 27.75 -24.49 21.85
C GLN A 211 27.98 -26.03 21.83
N GLY A 212 28.94 -26.48 21.04
CA GLY A 212 29.26 -27.92 20.95
C GLY A 212 28.17 -28.77 20.32
N LEU A 213 27.26 -28.15 19.55
CA LEU A 213 26.18 -28.86 18.87
C LEU A 213 26.71 -29.75 17.74
N GLY A 214 26.05 -30.87 17.50
CA GLY A 214 26.26 -31.62 16.27
C GLY A 214 25.91 -30.72 15.03
N PHE A 215 26.59 -30.96 13.91
CA PHE A 215 26.36 -30.16 12.69
C PHE A 215 24.87 -30.14 12.26
N ALA A 216 24.20 -31.32 12.35
CA ALA A 216 22.79 -31.46 12.01
C ALA A 216 21.88 -30.64 12.95
N ASP A 217 22.18 -30.68 14.25
CA ASP A 217 21.41 -29.91 15.26
C ASP A 217 21.65 -28.39 15.13
N ALA A 218 22.90 -27.99 14.87
CA ALA A 218 23.26 -26.61 14.66
C ALA A 218 22.54 -26.02 13.42
N ILE A 219 22.53 -26.78 12.30
CA ILE A 219 21.85 -26.30 11.08
C ILE A 219 20.33 -26.25 11.28
N GLN A 220 19.75 -27.18 12.03
CA GLN A 220 18.33 -27.16 12.35
C GLN A 220 17.95 -25.98 13.23
N GLN A 221 18.69 -25.75 14.31
CA GLN A 221 18.42 -24.64 15.25
C GLN A 221 18.61 -23.30 14.57
N TYR A 222 19.77 -23.04 14.00
CA TYR A 222 20.09 -21.76 13.38
C TYR A 222 19.32 -21.53 12.07
N GLY A 223 18.96 -22.60 11.36
CA GLY A 223 18.05 -22.52 10.21
C GLY A 223 16.68 -22.00 10.59
N LEU A 224 16.07 -22.52 11.64
CA LEU A 224 14.77 -22.03 12.13
C LEU A 224 14.84 -20.60 12.64
N LEU A 225 15.92 -20.23 13.35
CA LEU A 225 16.12 -18.84 13.79
C LEU A 225 16.30 -17.88 12.62
N THR A 226 17.06 -18.30 11.60
CA THR A 226 17.28 -17.51 10.39
C THR A 226 15.99 -17.30 9.59
N ILE A 227 15.16 -18.36 9.45
CA ILE A 227 13.84 -18.26 8.81
C ILE A 227 12.95 -17.29 9.59
N GLY A 228 12.92 -17.40 10.92
CA GLY A 228 12.15 -16.50 11.78
C GLY A 228 12.58 -15.04 11.65
N ASP A 229 13.87 -14.77 11.73
CA ASP A 229 14.43 -13.42 11.59
C ASP A 229 14.12 -12.84 10.21
N GLY A 230 14.33 -13.61 9.15
CA GLY A 230 14.01 -13.21 7.79
C GLY A 230 12.54 -12.89 7.60
N LEU A 231 11.62 -13.69 8.12
CA LEU A 231 10.18 -13.47 8.00
C LEU A 231 9.72 -12.24 8.76
N VAL A 232 10.18 -12.06 10.00
CA VAL A 232 9.83 -10.89 10.82
C VAL A 232 10.29 -9.59 10.16
N SER A 233 11.45 -9.59 9.51
CA SER A 233 11.94 -8.42 8.77
C SER A 233 11.26 -8.24 7.41
N GLN A 234 10.77 -9.31 6.78
CA GLN A 234 10.08 -9.23 5.50
C GLN A 234 8.68 -8.62 5.58
N ILE A 235 7.91 -8.89 6.66
CA ILE A 235 6.54 -8.40 6.79
C ILE A 235 6.46 -6.87 6.68
N PRO A 236 7.21 -6.07 7.46
CA PRO A 236 7.20 -4.61 7.30
C PRO A 236 7.66 -4.16 5.93
N SER A 237 8.68 -4.83 5.35
CA SER A 237 9.18 -4.54 4.00
C SER A 237 8.10 -4.70 2.94
N LEU A 238 7.35 -5.79 3.01
CA LEU A 238 6.24 -6.08 2.10
C LEU A 238 5.13 -5.03 2.23
N LEU A 239 4.73 -4.72 3.46
CA LEU A 239 3.69 -3.72 3.74
C LEU A 239 4.09 -2.33 3.22
N ILE A 240 5.32 -1.91 3.45
CA ILE A 240 5.85 -0.62 2.99
C ILE A 240 5.93 -0.59 1.45
N SER A 241 6.38 -1.66 0.82
CA SER A 241 6.43 -1.75 -0.65
C SER A 241 5.03 -1.71 -1.27
N LEU A 242 4.05 -2.36 -0.64
CA LEU A 242 2.64 -2.30 -1.04
C LEU A 242 2.09 -0.88 -0.88
N ALA A 243 2.31 -0.24 0.27
CA ALA A 243 1.91 1.13 0.52
C ALA A 243 2.52 2.10 -0.52
N THR A 244 3.79 1.92 -0.83
CA THR A 244 4.49 2.69 -1.87
C THR A 244 3.83 2.53 -3.23
N GLY A 245 3.55 1.30 -3.65
CA GLY A 245 2.87 0.99 -4.91
C GLY A 245 1.49 1.64 -4.98
N ILE A 246 0.68 1.49 -3.94
CA ILE A 246 -0.66 2.08 -3.86
C ILE A 246 -0.59 3.61 -3.92
N LEU A 247 0.28 4.24 -3.11
CA LEU A 247 0.39 5.70 -3.05
C LEU A 247 0.78 6.31 -4.41
N VAL A 248 1.75 5.69 -5.09
CA VAL A 248 2.25 6.19 -6.38
C VAL A 248 1.25 5.97 -7.52
N THR A 249 0.42 4.93 -7.45
CA THR A 249 -0.62 4.66 -8.46
C THR A 249 -1.92 5.42 -8.22
N LYS A 250 -2.07 6.08 -7.07
CA LYS A 250 -3.26 6.85 -6.73
C LYS A 250 -3.35 8.12 -7.59
N GLY A 251 -4.47 8.29 -8.27
CA GLY A 251 -4.75 9.50 -9.07
C GLY A 251 -4.90 10.75 -8.21
N SER A 252 -4.63 11.92 -8.80
CA SER A 252 -4.67 13.21 -8.10
C SER A 252 -6.08 13.69 -7.69
N ASN A 253 -7.13 13.02 -8.17
CA ASN A 253 -8.53 13.44 -7.93
C ASN A 253 -9.39 12.37 -7.24
N GLU A 254 -8.81 11.28 -6.76
CA GLU A 254 -9.56 10.17 -6.16
C GLU A 254 -9.68 10.35 -4.64
N ALA A 255 -10.70 11.08 -4.21
CA ALA A 255 -10.96 11.35 -2.80
C ALA A 255 -11.28 10.09 -1.96
N ASP A 256 -11.74 8.99 -2.60
CA ASP A 256 -12.09 7.73 -1.94
C ASP A 256 -11.59 6.52 -2.74
N PHE A 257 -10.29 6.23 -2.64
CA PHE A 257 -9.66 5.10 -3.32
C PHE A 257 -10.34 3.76 -2.99
N SER A 258 -10.67 3.53 -1.72
CA SER A 258 -11.27 2.26 -1.28
C SER A 258 -12.69 2.10 -1.82
N GLY A 259 -13.48 3.17 -1.80
CA GLY A 259 -14.84 3.18 -2.36
C GLY A 259 -14.83 3.02 -3.87
N ILE A 260 -13.92 3.72 -4.57
CA ILE A 260 -13.76 3.58 -6.02
C ILE A 260 -13.34 2.16 -6.39
N LEU A 261 -12.37 1.57 -5.68
CA LEU A 261 -11.94 0.19 -5.92
C LEU A 261 -13.09 -0.81 -5.77
N VAL A 262 -13.86 -0.70 -4.68
CA VAL A 262 -15.01 -1.57 -4.43
C VAL A 262 -16.09 -1.35 -5.48
N LYS A 263 -16.38 -0.08 -5.86
CA LYS A 263 -17.34 0.26 -6.90
C LYS A 263 -16.92 -0.25 -8.26
N GLN A 264 -15.64 -0.15 -8.63
CA GLN A 264 -15.13 -0.65 -9.91
C GLN A 264 -15.11 -2.18 -9.99
N LEU A 265 -14.75 -2.88 -8.89
CA LEU A 265 -14.71 -4.34 -8.87
C LEU A 265 -16.09 -4.99 -8.78
N PHE A 266 -16.94 -4.45 -7.94
CA PHE A 266 -18.22 -5.08 -7.60
C PHE A 266 -19.44 -4.28 -8.11
N GLY A 267 -19.27 -3.05 -8.59
CA GLY A 267 -20.35 -2.16 -8.98
C GLY A 267 -21.10 -2.55 -10.26
N ILE A 268 -20.64 -3.57 -11.00
CA ILE A 268 -21.29 -4.04 -12.24
C ILE A 268 -22.05 -5.33 -11.95
N PRO A 269 -23.40 -5.30 -11.73
CA PRO A 269 -24.16 -6.47 -11.33
C PRO A 269 -24.05 -7.63 -12.33
N ARG A 270 -23.97 -7.33 -13.63
CA ARG A 270 -23.85 -8.35 -14.70
C ARG A 270 -22.61 -9.22 -14.54
N VAL A 271 -21.47 -8.62 -14.12
CA VAL A 271 -20.21 -9.35 -13.89
C VAL A 271 -20.37 -10.32 -12.73
N LEU A 272 -21.00 -9.86 -11.64
CA LEU A 272 -21.26 -10.69 -10.46
C LEU A 272 -22.18 -11.88 -10.77
N TYR A 273 -23.20 -11.68 -11.59
CA TYR A 273 -24.06 -12.78 -12.05
C TYR A 273 -23.29 -13.80 -12.90
N ILE A 274 -22.45 -13.34 -13.83
CA ILE A 274 -21.64 -14.24 -14.67
C ILE A 274 -20.66 -15.04 -13.80
N VAL A 275 -19.90 -14.36 -12.95
CA VAL A 275 -18.92 -15.01 -12.04
C VAL A 275 -19.62 -15.99 -11.11
N GLY A 276 -20.74 -15.57 -10.49
CA GLY A 276 -21.53 -16.45 -9.62
C GLY A 276 -22.04 -17.68 -10.34
N SER A 277 -22.55 -17.53 -11.56
CA SER A 277 -23.03 -18.65 -12.39
C SER A 277 -21.90 -19.61 -12.78
N VAL A 278 -20.73 -19.09 -13.15
CA VAL A 278 -19.54 -19.91 -13.46
C VAL A 278 -19.09 -20.71 -12.23
N LEU A 279 -19.07 -20.09 -11.04
CA LEU A 279 -18.71 -20.80 -9.82
C LEU A 279 -19.70 -21.91 -9.47
N VAL A 280 -20.99 -21.66 -9.62
CA VAL A 280 -22.03 -22.69 -9.41
C VAL A 280 -21.86 -23.83 -10.41
N PHE A 281 -21.61 -23.49 -11.70
CA PHE A 281 -21.35 -24.48 -12.73
C PHE A 281 -20.13 -25.34 -12.40
N LEU A 282 -18.99 -24.72 -12.00
CA LEU A 282 -17.80 -25.44 -11.58
C LEU A 282 -18.05 -26.35 -10.40
N GLY A 283 -18.83 -25.88 -9.41
CA GLY A 283 -19.19 -26.68 -8.24
C GLY A 283 -20.04 -27.92 -8.57
N ILE A 284 -20.86 -27.87 -9.62
CA ILE A 284 -21.73 -28.96 -10.05
C ILE A 284 -21.00 -29.95 -10.98
N PHE A 285 -20.23 -29.42 -11.95
CA PHE A 285 -19.70 -30.23 -13.07
C PHE A 285 -18.23 -30.64 -12.90
N THR A 286 -17.54 -30.16 -11.86
CA THR A 286 -16.14 -30.53 -11.62
C THR A 286 -15.97 -31.25 -10.29
N PRO A 287 -14.87 -32.03 -10.09
CA PRO A 287 -14.59 -32.70 -8.82
C PRO A 287 -14.12 -31.77 -7.70
N LEU A 288 -14.31 -30.44 -7.85
CA LEU A 288 -14.03 -29.45 -6.83
C LEU A 288 -15.03 -29.56 -5.69
N ASN A 289 -14.71 -28.97 -4.53
CA ASN A 289 -15.62 -28.99 -3.37
C ASN A 289 -16.95 -28.29 -3.72
N PRO A 290 -18.07 -29.04 -3.94
CA PRO A 290 -19.30 -28.44 -4.45
C PRO A 290 -19.90 -27.44 -3.47
N VAL A 291 -19.84 -27.73 -2.18
CA VAL A 291 -20.41 -26.86 -1.14
C VAL A 291 -19.76 -25.47 -1.15
N LEU A 292 -18.44 -25.42 -1.26
CA LEU A 292 -17.69 -24.14 -1.26
C LEU A 292 -17.95 -23.33 -2.54
N PHE A 293 -17.89 -23.96 -3.72
CA PHE A 293 -18.07 -23.26 -4.99
C PHE A 293 -19.51 -22.81 -5.21
N ILE A 294 -20.51 -23.62 -4.83
CA ILE A 294 -21.92 -23.22 -4.91
C ILE A 294 -22.23 -22.11 -3.90
N ALA A 295 -21.74 -22.21 -2.66
CA ALA A 295 -21.96 -21.17 -1.64
C ALA A 295 -21.37 -19.83 -2.08
N LEU A 296 -20.11 -19.80 -2.57
CA LEU A 296 -19.49 -18.58 -3.10
C LEU A 296 -20.25 -18.04 -4.33
N GLY A 297 -20.66 -18.91 -5.24
CA GLY A 297 -21.42 -18.51 -6.41
C GLY A 297 -22.75 -17.85 -6.05
N LEU A 298 -23.46 -18.40 -5.06
CA LEU A 298 -24.70 -17.81 -4.54
C LEU A 298 -24.44 -16.46 -3.86
N VAL A 299 -23.36 -16.31 -3.11
CA VAL A 299 -22.97 -15.01 -2.50
C VAL A 299 -22.79 -13.94 -3.57
N PHE A 300 -22.08 -14.24 -4.67
CA PHE A 300 -21.90 -13.27 -5.76
C PHE A 300 -23.21 -12.95 -6.49
N ILE A 301 -24.09 -13.93 -6.72
CA ILE A 301 -25.40 -13.69 -7.33
C ILE A 301 -26.28 -12.80 -6.42
N ILE A 302 -26.29 -13.05 -5.12
CA ILE A 302 -27.05 -12.24 -4.17
C ILE A 302 -26.48 -10.83 -4.09
N ALA A 303 -25.15 -10.68 -4.01
CA ALA A 303 -24.49 -9.38 -4.05
C ALA A 303 -24.84 -8.61 -5.34
N GLY A 304 -24.80 -9.25 -6.50
CA GLY A 304 -25.20 -8.65 -7.77
C GLY A 304 -26.67 -8.19 -7.76
N LYS A 305 -27.57 -8.96 -7.15
CA LYS A 305 -28.98 -8.58 -7.01
C LYS A 305 -29.16 -7.36 -6.13
N ASN A 306 -28.47 -7.30 -4.98
CA ASN A 306 -28.57 -6.16 -4.08
C ASN A 306 -28.02 -4.88 -4.72
N ILE A 307 -26.89 -4.96 -5.43
CA ILE A 307 -26.30 -3.81 -6.11
C ILE A 307 -27.19 -3.36 -7.28
N SER A 308 -27.77 -4.29 -8.04
CA SER A 308 -28.71 -3.96 -9.12
C SER A 308 -29.96 -3.23 -8.60
N LYS A 309 -30.43 -3.59 -7.40
CA LYS A 309 -31.55 -2.91 -6.74
C LYS A 309 -31.18 -1.48 -6.34
N ASN A 310 -30.04 -1.29 -5.71
CA ASN A 310 -29.58 0.04 -5.28
C ASN A 310 -29.37 0.99 -6.46
N ILE A 311 -28.76 0.52 -7.57
CA ILE A 311 -28.58 1.31 -8.79
C ILE A 311 -29.95 1.67 -9.41
N GLY A 312 -30.93 0.77 -9.34
CA GLY A 312 -32.28 1.05 -9.81
C GLY A 312 -32.99 2.12 -8.97
N GLU A 313 -32.79 2.12 -7.66
CA GLU A 313 -33.33 3.14 -6.74
C GLU A 313 -32.65 4.50 -6.96
N GLU A 314 -31.30 4.56 -7.08
CA GLU A 314 -30.57 5.79 -7.40
C GLU A 314 -31.02 6.42 -8.73
N ASN A 315 -31.17 5.63 -9.80
CA ASN A 315 -31.62 6.15 -11.09
C ASN A 315 -33.05 6.72 -11.03
N ILE A 316 -33.94 6.10 -10.27
CA ILE A 316 -35.31 6.59 -10.09
C ILE A 316 -35.30 7.92 -9.30
N GLU A 317 -34.47 8.04 -8.25
CA GLU A 317 -34.35 9.26 -7.49
C GLU A 317 -33.76 10.41 -8.33
N GLU A 318 -32.75 10.13 -9.18
CA GLU A 318 -32.19 11.12 -10.11
C GLU A 318 -33.22 11.55 -11.15
N GLU A 319 -33.98 10.63 -11.75
CA GLU A 319 -35.05 10.96 -12.69
C GLU A 319 -36.16 11.80 -12.04
N VAL A 320 -36.53 11.49 -10.80
CA VAL A 320 -37.53 12.28 -10.04
C VAL A 320 -37.01 13.68 -9.73
N GLN A 321 -35.75 13.82 -9.28
CA GLN A 321 -35.15 15.13 -9.03
C GLN A 321 -34.99 15.97 -10.30
N GLN A 322 -34.62 15.36 -11.44
CA GLN A 322 -34.56 16.05 -12.73
C GLN A 322 -35.96 16.53 -13.16
N ALA A 323 -36.96 15.66 -13.03
CA ALA A 323 -38.34 16.03 -13.37
C ALA A 323 -38.89 17.13 -12.45
N GLU A 324 -38.57 17.14 -11.16
CA GLU A 324 -38.93 18.21 -10.24
C GLU A 324 -38.22 19.52 -10.58
N THR A 325 -36.92 19.47 -10.93
CA THR A 325 -36.14 20.65 -11.33
C THR A 325 -36.67 21.26 -12.64
N GLU A 326 -36.98 20.42 -13.65
CA GLU A 326 -37.60 20.87 -14.90
C GLU A 326 -39.00 21.46 -14.65
N ALA A 327 -39.80 20.84 -13.76
CA ALA A 327 -41.10 21.38 -13.39
C ALA A 327 -41.02 22.72 -12.66
N GLU A 328 -39.98 22.92 -11.82
CA GLU A 328 -39.71 24.21 -11.18
C GLU A 328 -39.23 25.27 -12.18
N GLU A 329 -38.38 24.89 -13.14
CA GLU A 329 -37.94 25.80 -14.19
C GLU A 329 -39.09 26.25 -15.09
N ILE A 330 -40.02 25.37 -15.45
CA ILE A 330 -41.23 25.70 -16.21
C ILE A 330 -42.15 26.66 -15.40
N ARG A 331 -42.18 26.56 -14.07
CA ARG A 331 -43.00 27.38 -13.18
C ARG A 331 -42.41 28.79 -12.91
N LYS A 332 -41.16 29.04 -13.28
CA LYS A 332 -40.57 30.39 -13.12
C LYS A 332 -41.35 31.42 -13.95
N PRO A 333 -41.69 32.59 -13.39
CA PRO A 333 -42.49 33.61 -14.07
C PRO A 333 -41.92 34.05 -15.42
N GLU A 334 -40.61 34.03 -15.59
CA GLU A 334 -39.92 34.39 -16.82
C GLU A 334 -40.19 33.40 -17.99
N ASN A 335 -40.35 32.12 -17.70
CA ASN A 335 -40.67 31.12 -18.71
C ASN A 335 -42.16 31.06 -19.04
N VAL A 336 -43.04 31.36 -18.06
CA VAL A 336 -44.49 31.42 -18.29
C VAL A 336 -44.88 32.59 -19.19
N VAL A 337 -44.16 33.73 -19.12
CA VAL A 337 -44.40 34.91 -19.98
C VAL A 337 -44.08 34.60 -21.46
N SER A 338 -43.12 33.76 -21.76
CA SER A 338 -42.79 33.37 -23.13
C SER A 338 -43.84 32.49 -23.78
N LEU A 339 -44.63 31.75 -23.01
CA LEU A 339 -45.74 30.91 -23.49
C LEU A 339 -47.03 31.69 -23.69
N LEU A 340 -47.08 32.95 -23.21
CA LEU A 340 -48.21 33.87 -23.35
C LEU A 340 -48.09 34.86 -24.53
N GLN A 341 -47.17 34.63 -25.48
CA GLN A 341 -47.15 35.38 -26.73
C GLN A 341 -48.38 35.02 -27.56
N VAL A 342 -49.42 35.78 -27.34
CA VAL A 342 -50.65 35.75 -28.15
C VAL A 342 -50.32 36.46 -29.44
N ASP A 343 -50.49 35.76 -30.61
CA ASP A 343 -50.38 36.40 -31.90
C ASP A 343 -51.37 37.59 -32.01
N PRO A 344 -50.92 38.75 -32.51
CA PRO A 344 -51.80 39.88 -32.65
C PRO A 344 -52.91 39.54 -33.69
N ILE A 345 -54.17 39.68 -33.28
CA ILE A 345 -55.32 39.56 -34.14
C ILE A 345 -55.27 40.74 -35.12
N GLU A 346 -54.93 40.51 -36.38
CA GLU A 346 -55.15 41.46 -37.45
C GLU A 346 -56.67 41.53 -37.68
N LEU A 347 -57.29 42.70 -37.39
CA LEU A 347 -58.64 43.04 -37.81
C LEU A 347 -58.53 43.74 -39.16
N GLU A 348 -59.07 43.10 -40.23
CA GLU A 348 -59.39 43.78 -41.47
C GLU A 348 -60.56 44.75 -41.31
#